data_c1c1b96a159e3583ecbd6f282b5c183e
#
_entry.id   c1c1b96a159e3583ecbd6f282b5c183e
#
_cell.length_a   1.000
_cell.length_b   1.000
_cell.length_c   1.000
_cell.angle_alpha   90.00
_cell.angle_beta   90.00
_cell.angle_gamma   90.00
#
_symmetry.space_group_name_H-M   'P 1'
#
loop_
_entity.id
_entity.type
_entity.pdbx_description
1 polymer ?
#
loop_
_entity_poly.entity_id
_entity_poly.type
_entity_poly.pdbx_seq_one_letter_code
_entity_poly.pdbx_strand_id
1 'polypeptide(L)'
;MKREYKFSSILLIVIIGGITNYLLYNLITALGKDNFILEFLGDLITGIISFVFVFSISSGLIRNRMGSVGDYLNQVNYLNMKVLTVGFIISIAQAICQYAFSASGAISVYKAMASPSNSSVFVIGAIVLPIVLLIIFLVIAMFFAYSNFYLADHYDTEDGVMEIIGKIFSQGKRLFKKTLILGLKWIGIPLLVLIGLMLSMLLVKDEMLVVVYLAIFIVGFVITILITSIILMVRFSDVYLDDKYGIEA
;
A
#
# COMPACT_ATOMS: atom_id res chain seq x y z
N MET A 1 -22.78 -3.05 -6.00
CA MET A 1 -23.57 -1.80 -5.88
C MET A 1 -22.63 -0.65 -5.57
N LYS A 2 -22.75 0.53 -6.23
CA LYS A 2 -21.93 1.71 -5.86
C LYS A 2 -22.53 2.32 -4.60
N ARG A 3 -21.81 2.25 -3.48
CA ARG A 3 -22.20 2.92 -2.23
C ARG A 3 -21.58 4.30 -2.18
N GLU A 4 -22.34 5.30 -1.77
CA GLU A 4 -21.84 6.65 -1.56
C GLU A 4 -20.82 6.72 -0.44
N TYR A 5 -19.88 7.63 -0.53
CA TYR A 5 -18.85 7.89 0.47
C TYR A 5 -18.37 9.34 0.41
N LYS A 6 -17.85 9.85 1.51
CA LYS A 6 -17.34 11.22 1.61
C LYS A 6 -15.85 11.27 1.27
N PHE A 7 -15.55 11.48 -0.01
CA PHE A 7 -14.17 11.52 -0.52
C PHE A 7 -13.27 12.50 0.24
N SER A 8 -13.77 13.71 0.56
CA SER A 8 -13.00 14.74 1.26
C SER A 8 -12.54 14.32 2.65
N SER A 9 -13.36 13.56 3.40
CA SER A 9 -12.98 13.06 4.72
C SER A 9 -11.83 12.06 4.63
N ILE A 10 -11.90 11.12 3.68
CA ILE A 10 -10.84 10.13 3.46
C ILE A 10 -9.55 10.82 2.99
N LEU A 11 -9.65 11.73 2.03
CA LEU A 11 -8.52 12.50 1.50
C LEU A 11 -7.78 13.25 2.62
N LEU A 12 -8.52 13.95 3.49
CA LEU A 12 -7.91 14.67 4.61
C LEU A 12 -7.20 13.74 5.59
N ILE A 13 -7.77 12.57 5.90
CA ILE A 13 -7.11 11.60 6.79
C ILE A 13 -5.84 11.04 6.15
N VAL A 14 -5.87 10.75 4.85
CA VAL A 14 -4.67 10.29 4.11
C VAL A 14 -3.58 11.37 4.13
N ILE A 15 -3.94 12.64 3.94
CA ILE A 15 -2.99 13.76 4.00
C ILE A 15 -2.43 13.91 5.42
N ILE A 16 -3.29 13.91 6.45
CA ILE A 16 -2.87 14.01 7.86
C ILE A 16 -1.93 12.84 8.20
N GLY A 17 -2.31 11.61 7.85
CA GLY A 17 -1.48 10.42 8.07
C GLY A 17 -0.14 10.51 7.35
N GLY A 18 -0.13 10.96 6.10
CA GLY A 18 1.09 11.17 5.32
C GLY A 18 2.02 12.22 5.94
N ILE A 19 1.48 13.36 6.36
CA ILE A 19 2.26 14.42 7.04
C ILE A 19 2.81 13.91 8.38
N THR A 20 1.97 13.22 9.18
CA THR A 20 2.39 12.65 10.46
C THR A 20 3.54 11.67 10.28
N ASN A 21 3.41 10.74 9.34
CA ASN A 21 4.48 9.77 9.03
C ASN A 21 5.75 10.44 8.52
N TYR A 22 5.63 11.43 7.64
CA TYR A 22 6.77 12.18 7.14
C TYR A 22 7.53 12.91 8.26
N LEU A 23 6.82 13.61 9.15
CA LEU A 23 7.42 14.32 10.28
C LEU A 23 8.11 13.35 11.26
N LEU A 24 7.46 12.24 11.58
CA LEU A 24 8.04 11.23 12.46
C LEU A 24 9.28 10.56 11.85
N TYR A 25 9.20 10.18 10.58
CA TYR A 25 10.34 9.60 9.88
C TYR A 25 11.54 10.55 9.89
N ASN A 26 11.35 11.84 9.57
CA ASN A 26 12.43 12.83 9.62
C ASN A 26 12.97 13.04 11.03
N LEU A 27 12.10 13.05 12.05
CA LEU A 27 12.52 13.19 13.46
C LEU A 27 13.39 11.99 13.87
N ILE A 28 12.96 10.76 13.55
CA ILE A 28 13.66 9.53 13.91
C ILE A 28 15.01 9.46 13.17
N THR A 29 15.02 9.77 11.88
CA THR A 29 16.26 9.82 11.08
C THR A 29 17.23 10.88 11.61
N ALA A 30 16.74 12.03 12.04
CA ALA A 30 17.57 13.07 12.63
C ALA A 30 18.19 12.65 13.97
N LEU A 31 17.45 11.87 14.79
CA LEU A 31 17.91 11.36 16.07
C LEU A 31 18.79 10.10 15.93
N GLY A 32 18.55 9.31 14.90
CA GLY A 32 19.13 7.99 14.68
C GLY A 32 20.25 7.93 13.65
N LYS A 33 20.85 9.07 13.28
CA LYS A 33 21.87 9.14 12.24
C LYS A 33 22.94 8.08 12.47
N ASP A 34 23.08 7.15 11.53
CA ASP A 34 24.02 6.03 11.54
C ASP A 34 23.73 4.92 12.59
N ASN A 35 22.54 4.90 13.20
CA ASN A 35 22.15 3.85 14.16
C ASN A 35 21.01 2.98 13.60
N PHE A 36 21.38 1.79 13.11
CA PHE A 36 20.44 0.82 12.53
C PHE A 36 19.27 0.46 13.46
N ILE A 37 19.49 0.41 14.79
CA ILE A 37 18.43 0.07 15.75
C ILE A 37 17.39 1.20 15.79
N LEU A 38 17.82 2.46 15.79
CA LEU A 38 16.92 3.62 15.80
C LEU A 38 16.17 3.74 14.49
N GLU A 39 16.79 3.47 13.34
CA GLU A 39 16.11 3.41 12.05
C GLU A 39 15.04 2.30 12.04
N PHE A 40 15.38 1.10 12.47
CA PHE A 40 14.44 -0.02 12.56
C PHE A 40 13.25 0.29 13.49
N LEU A 41 13.50 0.85 14.67
CA LEU A 41 12.42 1.28 15.57
C LEU A 41 11.56 2.38 14.94
N GLY A 42 12.17 3.26 14.17
CA GLY A 42 11.47 4.28 13.40
C GLY A 42 10.50 3.70 12.38
N ASP A 43 10.96 2.74 11.61
CA ASP A 43 10.13 2.04 10.63
C ASP A 43 8.97 1.29 11.29
N LEU A 44 9.19 0.69 12.45
CA LEU A 44 8.13 0.04 13.22
C LEU A 44 7.08 1.05 13.71
N ILE A 45 7.51 2.19 14.26
CA ILE A 45 6.60 3.23 14.77
C ILE A 45 5.77 3.83 13.63
N THR A 46 6.41 4.18 12.51
CA THR A 46 5.72 4.70 11.34
C THR A 46 4.77 3.67 10.72
N GLY A 47 5.16 2.40 10.74
CA GLY A 47 4.30 1.27 10.32
C GLY A 47 3.03 1.14 11.17
N ILE A 48 3.15 1.21 12.50
CA ILE A 48 2.01 1.17 13.42
C ILE A 48 1.09 2.38 13.19
N ILE A 49 1.64 3.56 13.04
CA ILE A 49 0.85 4.78 12.81
C ILE A 49 0.12 4.70 11.47
N SER A 50 0.80 4.25 10.41
CA SER A 50 0.17 3.98 9.12
C SER A 50 -0.99 3.00 9.24
N PHE A 51 -0.79 1.90 9.98
CA PHE A 51 -1.84 0.91 10.24
C PHE A 51 -3.05 1.56 10.94
N VAL A 52 -2.85 2.40 11.96
CA VAL A 52 -3.93 3.09 12.68
C VAL A 52 -4.76 3.96 11.73
N PHE A 53 -4.12 4.75 10.86
CA PHE A 53 -4.84 5.58 9.88
C PHE A 53 -5.60 4.73 8.86
N VAL A 54 -4.98 3.69 8.32
CA VAL A 54 -5.62 2.78 7.35
C VAL A 54 -6.78 2.03 8.00
N PHE A 55 -6.63 1.56 9.23
CA PHE A 55 -7.71 0.94 10.00
C PHE A 55 -8.87 1.91 10.23
N SER A 56 -8.59 3.16 10.63
CA SER A 56 -9.61 4.19 10.83
C SER A 56 -10.43 4.43 9.56
N ILE A 57 -9.77 4.54 8.40
CA ILE A 57 -10.46 4.71 7.13
C ILE A 57 -11.27 3.44 6.79
N SER A 58 -10.70 2.26 6.95
CA SER A 58 -11.36 0.99 6.65
C SER A 58 -12.59 0.77 7.53
N SER A 59 -12.48 1.04 8.84
CA SER A 59 -13.59 0.98 9.79
C SER A 59 -14.68 1.99 9.46
N GLY A 60 -14.31 3.23 9.15
CA GLY A 60 -15.26 4.26 8.72
C GLY A 60 -15.99 3.89 7.43
N LEU A 61 -15.29 3.31 6.45
CA LEU A 61 -15.90 2.83 5.20
C LEU A 61 -16.89 1.68 5.40
N ILE A 62 -16.75 0.89 6.46
CA ILE A 62 -17.71 -0.17 6.81
C ILE A 62 -18.89 0.39 7.60
N ARG A 63 -18.65 1.28 8.58
CA ARG A 63 -19.63 1.68 9.59
C ARG A 63 -20.32 3.00 9.26
N ASN A 64 -19.58 4.01 8.81
CA ASN A 64 -20.10 5.36 8.56
C ASN A 64 -19.40 6.01 7.35
N ARG A 65 -19.73 5.57 6.14
CA ARG A 65 -19.09 5.99 4.89
C ARG A 65 -19.21 7.50 4.58
N MET A 66 -20.29 8.13 5.07
CA MET A 66 -20.57 9.55 4.88
C MET A 66 -20.09 10.41 6.07
N GLY A 67 -19.35 9.79 7.01
CA GLY A 67 -18.87 10.45 8.20
C GLY A 67 -17.92 11.62 7.92
N SER A 68 -17.81 12.50 8.91
CA SER A 68 -16.81 13.55 8.96
C SER A 68 -15.40 12.96 9.21
N VAL A 69 -14.37 13.79 9.10
CA VAL A 69 -12.99 13.41 9.46
C VAL A 69 -12.93 12.92 10.92
N GLY A 70 -13.63 13.61 11.83
CA GLY A 70 -13.70 13.22 13.24
C GLY A 70 -14.37 11.84 13.43
N ASP A 71 -15.43 11.54 12.68
CA ASP A 71 -16.11 10.24 12.75
C ASP A 71 -15.19 9.10 12.30
N TYR A 72 -14.40 9.33 11.26
CA TYR A 72 -13.40 8.37 10.80
C TYR A 72 -12.27 8.19 11.83
N LEU A 73 -11.73 9.27 12.38
CA LEU A 73 -10.67 9.20 13.39
C LEU A 73 -11.17 8.53 14.68
N ASN A 74 -12.40 8.75 15.08
CA ASN A 74 -13.01 8.08 16.24
C ASN A 74 -13.11 6.56 16.09
N GLN A 75 -12.96 6.01 14.87
CA GLN A 75 -12.90 4.57 14.67
C GLN A 75 -11.69 3.91 15.34
N VAL A 76 -10.67 4.69 15.71
CA VAL A 76 -9.53 4.22 16.51
C VAL A 76 -9.99 3.60 17.84
N ASN A 77 -11.13 3.99 18.38
CA ASN A 77 -11.70 3.41 19.61
C ASN A 77 -12.02 1.91 19.48
N TYR A 78 -12.11 1.38 18.25
CA TYR A 78 -12.29 -0.06 18.01
C TYR A 78 -10.95 -0.82 17.88
N LEU A 79 -9.82 -0.12 18.01
CA LEU A 79 -8.50 -0.75 18.08
C LEU A 79 -8.27 -1.32 19.48
N ASN A 80 -8.38 -2.62 19.61
CA ASN A 80 -7.96 -3.34 20.79
C ASN A 80 -6.57 -3.98 20.57
N MET A 81 -5.95 -4.50 21.64
CA MET A 81 -4.61 -5.12 21.56
C MET A 81 -4.57 -6.30 20.59
N LYS A 82 -5.66 -7.06 20.46
CA LYS A 82 -5.74 -8.19 19.52
C LYS A 82 -5.67 -7.70 18.06
N VAL A 83 -6.47 -6.69 17.71
CA VAL A 83 -6.46 -6.07 16.38
C VAL A 83 -5.10 -5.48 16.05
N LEU A 84 -4.48 -4.77 17.01
CA LEU A 84 -3.13 -4.23 16.87
C LEU A 84 -2.10 -5.33 16.63
N THR A 85 -2.16 -6.43 17.39
CA THR A 85 -1.23 -7.55 17.23
C THR A 85 -1.36 -8.20 15.85
N VAL A 86 -2.58 -8.47 15.39
CA VAL A 86 -2.81 -9.03 14.04
C VAL A 86 -2.32 -8.07 12.96
N GLY A 87 -2.68 -6.79 13.06
CA GLY A 87 -2.23 -5.76 12.12
C GLY A 87 -0.72 -5.63 12.07
N PHE A 88 -0.06 -5.68 13.23
CA PHE A 88 1.39 -5.64 13.36
C PHE A 88 2.07 -6.85 12.69
N ILE A 89 1.57 -8.07 12.93
CA ILE A 89 2.10 -9.28 12.28
C ILE A 89 1.99 -9.19 10.76
N ILE A 90 0.83 -8.75 10.25
CA ILE A 90 0.62 -8.58 8.81
C ILE A 90 1.56 -7.51 8.24
N SER A 91 1.72 -6.37 8.95
CA SER A 91 2.62 -5.29 8.55
C SER A 91 4.08 -5.73 8.51
N ILE A 92 4.54 -6.53 9.49
CA ILE A 92 5.90 -7.11 9.48
C ILE A 92 6.07 -8.02 8.26
N ALA A 93 5.11 -8.92 8.00
CA ALA A 93 5.19 -9.81 6.85
C ALA A 93 5.29 -9.03 5.52
N GLN A 94 4.51 -7.97 5.37
CA GLN A 94 4.57 -7.08 4.21
C GLN A 94 5.91 -6.33 4.13
N ALA A 95 6.43 -5.82 5.25
CA ALA A 95 7.72 -5.12 5.31
C ALA A 95 8.88 -6.05 4.93
N ILE A 96 8.89 -7.30 5.40
CA ILE A 96 9.90 -8.30 5.02
C ILE A 96 9.89 -8.54 3.50
N CYS A 97 8.70 -8.71 2.92
CA CYS A 97 8.56 -8.90 1.48
C CYS A 97 9.06 -7.67 0.69
N GLN A 98 8.72 -6.47 1.14
CA GLN A 98 9.16 -5.22 0.53
C GLN A 98 10.67 -5.04 0.63
N TYR A 99 11.27 -5.34 1.79
CA TYR A 99 12.71 -5.27 1.99
C TYR A 99 13.45 -6.27 1.11
N ALA A 100 12.98 -7.51 1.02
CA ALA A 100 13.55 -8.53 0.13
C ALA A 100 13.51 -8.09 -1.33
N PHE A 101 12.43 -7.46 -1.77
CA PHE A 101 12.31 -6.89 -3.12
C PHE A 101 13.31 -5.76 -3.34
N SER A 102 13.41 -4.79 -2.44
CA SER A 102 14.32 -3.65 -2.52
C SER A 102 15.79 -4.10 -2.52
N ALA A 103 16.16 -5.02 -1.62
CA ALA A 103 17.50 -5.56 -1.53
C ALA A 103 17.90 -6.33 -2.82
N SER A 104 16.98 -7.10 -3.39
CA SER A 104 17.24 -7.83 -4.64
C SER A 104 17.47 -6.88 -5.82
N GLY A 105 16.71 -5.79 -5.88
CA GLY A 105 16.89 -4.72 -6.88
C GLY A 105 18.25 -4.04 -6.76
N ALA A 106 18.64 -3.63 -5.55
CA ALA A 106 19.93 -3.00 -5.28
C ALA A 106 21.12 -3.92 -5.62
N ILE A 107 21.06 -5.20 -5.21
CA ILE A 107 22.08 -6.20 -5.54
C ILE A 107 22.18 -6.41 -7.06
N SER A 108 21.06 -6.44 -7.76
CA SER A 108 21.01 -6.62 -9.22
C SER A 108 21.65 -5.45 -9.95
N VAL A 109 21.34 -4.21 -9.54
CA VAL A 109 21.94 -3.00 -10.11
C VAL A 109 23.45 -2.94 -9.83
N TYR A 110 23.86 -3.20 -8.58
CA TYR A 110 25.28 -3.21 -8.20
C TYR A 110 26.09 -4.22 -9.03
N LYS A 111 25.58 -5.44 -9.17
CA LYS A 111 26.23 -6.46 -9.97
C LYS A 111 26.27 -6.11 -11.46
N ALA A 112 25.25 -5.51 -12.01
CA ALA A 112 25.22 -5.04 -13.40
C ALA A 112 26.31 -3.97 -13.66
N MET A 113 26.55 -3.10 -12.69
CA MET A 113 27.59 -2.06 -12.77
C MET A 113 29.01 -2.62 -12.57
N ALA A 114 29.17 -3.62 -11.71
CA ALA A 114 30.48 -4.18 -11.35
C ALA A 114 31.04 -5.18 -12.38
N SER A 115 30.20 -5.73 -13.27
CA SER A 115 30.60 -6.73 -14.25
C SER A 115 30.24 -6.29 -15.67
N PRO A 116 31.11 -5.55 -16.37
CA PRO A 116 30.89 -5.15 -17.77
C PRO A 116 30.95 -6.32 -18.76
N SER A 117 31.28 -7.55 -18.32
CA SER A 117 31.27 -8.71 -19.18
C SER A 117 29.85 -9.15 -19.52
N ASN A 118 29.53 -9.02 -20.81
CA ASN A 118 28.25 -9.33 -21.47
C ASN A 118 27.78 -10.79 -21.37
N SER A 119 27.68 -11.38 -20.19
CA SER A 119 26.94 -12.63 -20.07
C SER A 119 25.44 -12.31 -20.00
N SER A 120 24.73 -12.61 -21.10
CA SER A 120 23.27 -12.49 -21.20
C SER A 120 22.53 -13.16 -20.02
N VAL A 121 23.08 -14.24 -19.48
CA VAL A 121 22.57 -14.95 -18.30
C VAL A 121 22.57 -14.06 -17.06
N PHE A 122 23.57 -13.19 -16.90
CA PHE A 122 23.68 -12.31 -15.75
C PHE A 122 22.68 -11.15 -15.82
N VAL A 123 22.52 -10.55 -17.00
CA VAL A 123 21.53 -9.47 -17.22
C VAL A 123 20.10 -10.00 -17.02
N ILE A 124 19.80 -11.21 -17.53
CA ILE A 124 18.49 -11.87 -17.34
C ILE A 124 18.22 -12.11 -15.85
N GLY A 125 19.19 -12.63 -15.08
CA GLY A 125 19.04 -12.84 -13.64
C GLY A 125 18.81 -11.53 -12.86
N ALA A 126 19.48 -10.46 -13.24
CA ALA A 126 19.34 -9.13 -12.63
C ALA A 126 17.96 -8.50 -12.87
N ILE A 127 17.28 -8.85 -13.95
CA ILE A 127 15.92 -8.35 -14.27
C ILE A 127 14.85 -9.32 -13.77
N VAL A 128 15.03 -10.62 -13.99
CA VAL A 128 14.00 -11.63 -13.70
C VAL A 128 13.75 -11.77 -12.21
N LEU A 129 14.79 -11.78 -11.38
CA LEU A 129 14.64 -11.97 -9.93
C LEU A 129 13.78 -10.87 -9.26
N PRO A 130 14.03 -9.57 -9.48
CA PRO A 130 13.16 -8.52 -8.96
C PRO A 130 11.72 -8.61 -9.46
N ILE A 131 11.49 -8.99 -10.72
CA ILE A 131 10.16 -9.15 -11.29
C ILE A 131 9.41 -10.31 -10.60
N VAL A 132 10.07 -11.45 -10.40
CA VAL A 132 9.48 -12.61 -9.71
C VAL A 132 9.13 -12.25 -8.27
N LEU A 133 10.03 -11.58 -7.54
CA LEU A 133 9.76 -11.12 -6.17
C LEU A 133 8.64 -10.09 -6.12
N LEU A 134 8.56 -9.18 -7.09
CA LEU A 134 7.44 -8.23 -7.20
C LEU A 134 6.11 -8.96 -7.39
N ILE A 135 6.06 -9.97 -8.26
CA ILE A 135 4.84 -10.76 -8.48
C ILE A 135 4.44 -11.50 -7.18
N ILE A 136 5.40 -12.13 -6.50
CA ILE A 136 5.14 -12.80 -5.22
C ILE A 136 4.60 -11.81 -4.19
N PHE A 137 5.23 -10.63 -4.07
CA PHE A 137 4.78 -9.57 -3.17
C PHE A 137 3.35 -9.11 -3.50
N LEU A 138 3.04 -8.87 -4.77
CA LEU A 138 1.69 -8.47 -5.20
C LEU A 138 0.65 -9.54 -4.88
N VAL A 139 0.97 -10.82 -5.08
CA VAL A 139 0.07 -11.92 -4.73
C VAL A 139 -0.18 -11.97 -3.23
N ILE A 140 0.86 -11.87 -2.40
CA ILE A 140 0.72 -11.81 -0.94
C ILE A 140 -0.12 -10.59 -0.52
N ALA A 141 0.16 -9.41 -1.07
CA ALA A 141 -0.60 -8.20 -0.79
C ALA A 141 -2.09 -8.35 -1.13
N MET A 142 -2.42 -9.06 -2.22
CA MET A 142 -3.82 -9.35 -2.59
C MET A 142 -4.53 -10.24 -1.59
N PHE A 143 -3.85 -11.24 -1.01
CA PHE A 143 -4.44 -12.09 0.02
C PHE A 143 -4.76 -11.31 1.30
N PHE A 144 -3.99 -10.27 1.61
CA PHE A 144 -4.19 -9.44 2.79
C PHE A 144 -4.90 -8.10 2.49
N ALA A 145 -5.38 -7.88 1.27
CA ALA A 145 -6.03 -6.63 0.87
C ALA A 145 -7.26 -6.27 1.72
N TYR A 146 -7.92 -7.26 2.29
CA TYR A 146 -9.13 -7.08 3.12
C TYR A 146 -8.86 -7.12 4.62
N SER A 147 -7.60 -7.22 5.06
CA SER A 147 -7.25 -7.39 6.48
C SER A 147 -7.84 -6.31 7.37
N ASN A 148 -7.69 -5.04 7.00
CA ASN A 148 -8.19 -3.92 7.80
C ASN A 148 -9.73 -3.88 7.86
N PHE A 149 -10.42 -4.29 6.78
CA PHE A 149 -11.89 -4.39 6.78
C PHE A 149 -12.35 -5.55 7.66
N TYR A 150 -11.70 -6.70 7.57
CA TYR A 150 -12.01 -7.86 8.41
C TYR A 150 -11.78 -7.54 9.89
N LEU A 151 -10.64 -6.93 10.24
CA LEU A 151 -10.31 -6.53 11.61
C LEU A 151 -11.30 -5.50 12.15
N ALA A 152 -11.69 -4.52 11.33
CA ALA A 152 -12.69 -3.51 11.73
C ALA A 152 -14.08 -4.12 11.98
N ASP A 153 -14.44 -5.14 11.23
CA ASP A 153 -15.73 -5.81 11.33
C ASP A 153 -15.81 -6.79 12.51
N HIS A 154 -14.69 -7.44 12.85
CA HIS A 154 -14.58 -8.50 13.87
C HIS A 154 -13.65 -8.08 15.03
N TYR A 155 -13.64 -6.80 15.40
CA TYR A 155 -12.75 -6.26 16.43
C TYR A 155 -12.97 -6.88 17.83
N ASP A 156 -14.17 -7.33 18.14
CA ASP A 156 -14.61 -7.92 19.41
C ASP A 156 -14.69 -9.46 19.41
N THR A 157 -14.19 -10.11 18.32
CA THR A 157 -14.21 -11.58 18.22
C THR A 157 -13.40 -12.25 19.34
N GLU A 158 -13.86 -13.41 19.80
CA GLU A 158 -13.14 -14.25 20.76
C GLU A 158 -12.01 -15.07 20.10
N ASP A 159 -11.95 -15.11 18.77
CA ASP A 159 -10.98 -15.85 18.01
C ASP A 159 -9.53 -15.54 18.41
N GLY A 160 -8.65 -16.54 18.31
CA GLY A 160 -7.21 -16.36 18.51
C GLY A 160 -6.56 -15.60 17.36
N VAL A 161 -5.40 -14.96 17.62
CA VAL A 161 -4.66 -14.16 16.63
C VAL A 161 -4.39 -14.94 15.34
N MET A 162 -3.91 -16.19 15.44
CA MET A 162 -3.61 -17.03 14.27
C MET A 162 -4.86 -17.46 13.52
N GLU A 163 -5.98 -17.66 14.21
CA GLU A 163 -7.27 -17.97 13.61
C GLU A 163 -7.79 -16.78 12.80
N ILE A 164 -7.67 -15.56 13.33
CA ILE A 164 -8.04 -14.34 12.62
C ILE A 164 -7.19 -14.20 11.33
N ILE A 165 -5.87 -14.42 11.41
CA ILE A 165 -4.98 -14.37 10.23
C ILE A 165 -5.41 -15.42 9.19
N GLY A 166 -5.75 -16.63 9.63
CA GLY A 166 -6.26 -17.69 8.75
C GLY A 166 -7.57 -17.30 8.06
N LYS A 167 -8.50 -16.68 8.79
CA LYS A 167 -9.78 -16.19 8.24
C LYS A 167 -9.57 -15.05 7.25
N ILE A 168 -8.67 -14.09 7.54
CA ILE A 168 -8.29 -13.01 6.61
C ILE A 168 -7.73 -13.59 5.31
N PHE A 169 -6.79 -14.54 5.42
CA PHE A 169 -6.19 -15.20 4.26
C PHE A 169 -7.24 -15.95 3.43
N SER A 170 -8.12 -16.69 4.08
CA SER A 170 -9.21 -17.41 3.42
C SER A 170 -10.15 -16.46 2.66
N GLN A 171 -10.49 -15.32 3.25
CA GLN A 171 -11.29 -14.29 2.61
C GLN A 171 -10.57 -13.68 1.40
N GLY A 172 -9.28 -13.34 1.55
CA GLY A 172 -8.47 -12.84 0.45
C GLY A 172 -8.38 -13.83 -0.72
N LYS A 173 -8.24 -15.13 -0.42
CA LYS A 173 -8.27 -16.19 -1.42
C LYS A 173 -9.60 -16.23 -2.17
N ARG A 174 -10.72 -16.15 -1.47
CA ARG A 174 -12.08 -16.16 -2.06
C ARG A 174 -12.29 -14.96 -2.96
N LEU A 175 -11.80 -13.77 -2.56
CA LEU A 175 -11.97 -12.52 -3.28
C LEU A 175 -10.83 -12.21 -4.28
N PHE A 176 -9.85 -13.10 -4.43
CA PHE A 176 -8.64 -12.86 -5.21
C PHE A 176 -8.92 -12.38 -6.64
N LYS A 177 -9.85 -13.06 -7.36
CA LYS A 177 -10.20 -12.67 -8.73
C LYS A 177 -10.76 -11.25 -8.81
N LYS A 178 -11.66 -10.87 -7.88
CA LYS A 178 -12.24 -9.52 -7.82
C LYS A 178 -11.17 -8.49 -7.50
N THR A 179 -10.27 -8.79 -6.55
CA THR A 179 -9.13 -7.95 -6.18
C THR A 179 -8.17 -7.73 -7.35
N LEU A 180 -7.84 -8.79 -8.08
CA LEU A 180 -6.97 -8.71 -9.26
C LEU A 180 -7.56 -7.79 -10.34
N ILE A 181 -8.84 -7.96 -10.66
CA ILE A 181 -9.52 -7.12 -11.66
C ILE A 181 -9.54 -5.65 -11.22
N LEU A 182 -9.82 -5.38 -9.94
CA LEU A 182 -9.79 -4.02 -9.40
C LEU A 182 -8.38 -3.43 -9.45
N GLY A 183 -7.36 -4.20 -9.06
CA GLY A 183 -5.96 -3.77 -9.13
C GLY A 183 -5.54 -3.45 -10.56
N LEU A 184 -5.82 -4.32 -11.51
CA LEU A 184 -5.52 -4.08 -12.93
C LEU A 184 -6.24 -2.84 -13.47
N LYS A 185 -7.49 -2.62 -13.09
CA LYS A 185 -8.26 -1.45 -13.54
C LYS A 185 -7.76 -0.15 -12.92
N TRP A 186 -7.57 -0.11 -11.61
CA TRP A 186 -7.33 1.15 -10.88
C TRP A 186 -5.85 1.46 -10.65
N ILE A 187 -4.96 0.48 -10.79
CA ILE A 187 -3.50 0.67 -10.74
C ILE A 187 -2.93 0.56 -12.16
N GLY A 188 -3.30 -0.49 -12.89
CA GLY A 188 -2.71 -0.80 -14.20
C GLY A 188 -2.95 0.30 -15.23
N ILE A 189 -4.17 0.81 -15.34
CA ILE A 189 -4.47 1.87 -16.33
C ILE A 189 -3.72 3.17 -16.02
N PRO A 190 -3.76 3.73 -14.78
CA PRO A 190 -2.95 4.90 -14.45
C PRO A 190 -1.45 4.68 -14.65
N LEU A 191 -0.94 3.50 -14.31
CA LEU A 191 0.46 3.16 -14.52
C LEU A 191 0.86 3.17 -15.99
N LEU A 192 0.03 2.63 -16.88
CA LEU A 192 0.26 2.67 -18.33
C LEU A 192 0.30 4.10 -18.87
N VAL A 193 -0.59 4.98 -18.38
CA VAL A 193 -0.59 6.41 -18.74
C VAL A 193 0.71 7.07 -18.29
N LEU A 194 1.16 6.80 -17.07
CA LEU A 194 2.40 7.34 -16.52
C LEU A 194 3.64 6.85 -17.28
N ILE A 195 3.67 5.57 -17.66
CA ILE A 195 4.73 5.02 -18.52
C ILE A 195 4.73 5.70 -19.89
N GLY A 196 3.56 5.90 -20.49
CA GLY A 196 3.43 6.63 -21.76
C GLY A 196 3.96 8.06 -21.67
N LEU A 197 3.64 8.79 -20.60
CA LEU A 197 4.18 10.12 -20.33
C LEU A 197 5.70 10.09 -20.15
N MET A 198 6.23 9.13 -19.39
CA MET A 198 7.67 8.97 -19.20
C MET A 198 8.39 8.69 -20.53
N LEU A 199 7.84 7.82 -21.38
CA LEU A 199 8.42 7.55 -22.70
C LEU A 199 8.36 8.77 -23.62
N SER A 200 7.32 9.61 -23.52
CA SER A 200 7.23 10.85 -24.30
C SER A 200 8.33 11.86 -23.97
N MET A 201 8.87 11.83 -22.73
CA MET A 201 10.01 12.69 -22.36
C MET A 201 11.27 12.38 -23.16
N LEU A 202 11.46 11.12 -23.61
CA LEU A 202 12.61 10.73 -24.44
C LEU A 202 12.61 11.40 -25.81
N LEU A 203 11.47 11.93 -26.26
CA LEU A 203 11.33 12.63 -27.54
C LEU A 203 11.62 14.14 -27.43
N VAL A 204 11.71 14.67 -26.22
CA VAL A 204 11.99 16.10 -25.95
C VAL A 204 13.50 16.32 -26.00
N LYS A 205 13.94 17.22 -26.90
CA LYS A 205 15.36 17.55 -27.09
C LYS A 205 15.81 18.78 -26.31
N ASP A 206 14.88 19.61 -25.87
CA ASP A 206 15.17 20.85 -25.15
C ASP A 206 15.28 20.53 -23.64
N GLU A 207 16.45 20.81 -23.05
CA GLU A 207 16.76 20.54 -21.64
C GLU A 207 15.81 21.25 -20.68
N MET A 208 15.43 22.50 -21.00
CA MET A 208 14.52 23.26 -20.15
C MET A 208 13.10 22.67 -20.16
N LEU A 209 12.63 22.22 -21.33
CA LEU A 209 11.37 21.51 -21.44
C LEU A 209 11.39 20.17 -20.71
N VAL A 210 12.50 19.44 -20.70
CA VAL A 210 12.65 18.20 -19.92
C VAL A 210 12.45 18.44 -18.43
N VAL A 211 13.00 19.52 -17.87
CA VAL A 211 12.84 19.88 -16.45
C VAL A 211 11.36 20.19 -16.13
N VAL A 212 10.70 20.95 -17.00
CA VAL A 212 9.26 21.25 -16.83
C VAL A 212 8.41 19.98 -16.91
N TYR A 213 8.67 19.12 -17.89
CA TYR A 213 8.00 17.82 -18.01
C TYR A 213 8.21 16.94 -16.76
N LEU A 214 9.44 16.88 -16.25
CA LEU A 214 9.77 16.12 -15.05
C LEU A 214 8.99 16.64 -13.82
N ALA A 215 8.90 17.96 -13.65
CA ALA A 215 8.13 18.55 -12.56
C ALA A 215 6.63 18.20 -12.67
N ILE A 216 6.04 18.34 -13.87
CA ILE A 216 4.65 17.97 -14.15
C ILE A 216 4.43 16.46 -13.90
N PHE A 217 5.37 15.62 -14.34
CA PHE A 217 5.31 14.18 -14.14
C PHE A 217 5.31 13.82 -12.64
N ILE A 218 6.22 14.39 -11.84
CA ILE A 218 6.31 14.13 -10.41
C ILE A 218 5.01 14.53 -9.69
N VAL A 219 4.50 15.73 -9.96
CA VAL A 219 3.23 16.20 -9.37
C VAL A 219 2.06 15.32 -9.80
N GLY A 220 1.96 15.02 -11.09
CA GLY A 220 0.93 14.13 -11.64
C GLY A 220 1.00 12.72 -11.06
N PHE A 221 2.20 12.18 -10.87
CA PHE A 221 2.44 10.88 -10.26
C PHE A 221 1.93 10.82 -8.81
N VAL A 222 2.30 11.82 -7.99
CA VAL A 222 1.87 11.91 -6.59
C VAL A 222 0.35 12.01 -6.49
N ILE A 223 -0.28 12.90 -7.29
CA ILE A 223 -1.74 13.06 -7.32
C ILE A 223 -2.42 11.75 -7.76
N THR A 224 -1.89 11.10 -8.79
CA THR A 224 -2.44 9.84 -9.31
C THR A 224 -2.39 8.74 -8.25
N ILE A 225 -1.26 8.55 -7.57
CA ILE A 225 -1.13 7.56 -6.49
C ILE A 225 -2.14 7.86 -5.38
N LEU A 226 -2.25 9.10 -4.94
CA LEU A 226 -3.12 9.50 -3.84
C LEU A 226 -4.60 9.26 -4.17
N ILE A 227 -5.06 9.67 -5.36
CA ILE A 227 -6.44 9.47 -5.79
C ILE A 227 -6.73 7.98 -6.00
N THR A 228 -5.82 7.25 -6.66
CA THR A 228 -5.98 5.83 -6.96
C THR A 228 -6.03 5.00 -5.67
N SER A 229 -5.19 5.29 -4.68
CA SER A 229 -5.19 4.57 -3.40
C SER A 229 -6.52 4.74 -2.65
N ILE A 230 -7.08 5.96 -2.63
CA ILE A 230 -8.39 6.22 -2.02
C ILE A 230 -9.49 5.46 -2.75
N ILE A 231 -9.54 5.56 -4.08
CA ILE A 231 -10.55 4.87 -4.88
C ILE A 231 -10.44 3.35 -4.68
N LEU A 232 -9.22 2.81 -4.68
CA LEU A 232 -8.99 1.38 -4.50
C LEU A 232 -9.47 0.91 -3.12
N MET A 233 -9.17 1.67 -2.06
CA MET A 233 -9.64 1.37 -0.71
C MET A 233 -11.16 1.35 -0.63
N VAL A 234 -11.84 2.33 -1.23
CA VAL A 234 -13.31 2.37 -1.32
C VAL A 234 -13.85 1.17 -2.09
N ARG A 235 -13.23 0.80 -3.21
CA ARG A 235 -13.65 -0.36 -4.00
C ARG A 235 -13.44 -1.68 -3.28
N PHE A 236 -12.36 -1.83 -2.55
CA PHE A 236 -12.16 -2.99 -1.69
C PHE A 236 -13.21 -3.07 -0.59
N SER A 237 -13.59 -1.94 0.01
CA SER A 237 -14.70 -1.95 0.98
C SER A 237 -16.04 -2.33 0.35
N ASP A 238 -16.31 -1.93 -0.91
CA ASP A 238 -17.50 -2.35 -1.63
C ASP A 238 -17.53 -3.86 -1.85
N VAL A 239 -16.42 -4.43 -2.33
CA VAL A 239 -16.29 -5.89 -2.55
C VAL A 239 -16.40 -6.67 -1.23
N TYR A 240 -15.78 -6.15 -0.15
CA TYR A 240 -15.89 -6.76 1.17
C TYR A 240 -17.34 -6.83 1.66
N LEU A 241 -18.06 -5.72 1.57
CA LEU A 241 -19.46 -5.63 2.01
C LEU A 241 -20.41 -6.44 1.11
N ASP A 242 -20.15 -6.48 -0.21
CA ASP A 242 -20.93 -7.31 -1.13
C ASP A 242 -20.76 -8.79 -0.81
N ASP A 243 -19.52 -9.23 -0.51
CA ASP A 243 -19.25 -10.60 -0.07
C ASP A 243 -19.90 -10.93 1.27
N LYS A 244 -19.84 -10.01 2.24
CA LYS A 244 -20.46 -10.16 3.57
C LYS A 244 -21.97 -10.30 3.50
N TYR A 245 -22.63 -9.55 2.63
CA TYR A 245 -24.09 -9.55 2.51
C TYR A 245 -24.63 -10.48 1.42
N GLY A 246 -23.76 -11.29 0.78
CA GLY A 246 -24.14 -12.23 -0.27
C GLY A 246 -24.68 -11.55 -1.54
N ILE A 247 -24.28 -10.30 -1.79
CA ILE A 247 -24.69 -9.55 -2.98
C ILE A 247 -23.76 -9.96 -4.13
N GLU A 248 -24.30 -10.72 -5.09
CA GLU A 248 -23.58 -11.03 -6.34
C GLU A 248 -23.42 -9.73 -7.15
N ALA A 249 -22.14 -9.35 -7.41
CA ALA A 249 -21.77 -8.17 -8.19
C ALA A 249 -21.36 -8.55 -9.61
#